data_37a9310f9c41ce65a6043f19b760ecf5
#
_entry.id   37a9310f9c41ce65a6043f19b760ecf5
#
_cell.length_a   1.000
_cell.length_b   1.000
_cell.length_c   1.000
_cell.angle_alpha   90.00
_cell.angle_beta   90.00
_cell.angle_gamma   90.00
#
_symmetry.space_group_name_H-M   'P 1'
#
loop_
_entity.id
_entity.type
_entity.pdbx_description
1 polymer ?
#
loop_
_entity_poly.entity_id
_entity_poly.type
_entity_poly.pdbx_seq_one_letter_code
_entity_poly.pdbx_strand_id
1 'polypeptide(L)'
;MANDETVVAAVCGMHDTRSLSRGVRVLEDPIEPDEPEPLETRVDRLWAFAARAVIRTTMAGLAVVVLALLNNNYAVRRLTRDEFVLRLERSIESATSWLAVRSDFFGNPALMFMIMDMEKMSGDPRLQRLLDDYRKSTFVSNPNNPLHTVWAQMVDAQKTVPVIDARSVPAGDIHEILWVAHAIAPNRVLISPEERANLFSRTKYFWGRRNHQLFALDSYRYYNGRSSELDSTLAHLAKKVARDEHFDFRVNDTYPQRIAFVLAAQHPDLIRSRLVERVINNQDADGHWSYCWYSWCKGVMDFSANDPDPSHATVQAAWALTLLKHRFPQWIERNYQ
;
A
#
# COMPACT_ATOMS: atom_id res chain seq x y z
N MET A 1 -26.71 -4.98 -35.29
CA MET A 1 -27.70 -3.90 -35.47
C MET A 1 -27.22 -2.74 -34.69
N ALA A 2 -26.70 -1.85 -35.47
CA ALA A 2 -26.78 -0.44 -35.66
C ALA A 2 -26.00 0.32 -34.61
N ASN A 3 -24.82 0.90 -34.91
CA ASN A 3 -24.52 2.14 -35.64
C ASN A 3 -25.02 3.38 -34.90
N ASP A 4 -24.02 4.23 -34.53
CA ASP A 4 -23.97 5.67 -34.87
C ASP A 4 -22.62 6.17 -34.36
N GLU A 5 -21.65 6.45 -35.16
CA GLU A 5 -21.34 7.54 -36.09
C GLU A 5 -21.42 8.97 -35.50
N THR A 6 -20.24 9.52 -35.35
CA THR A 6 -19.70 10.74 -35.90
C THR A 6 -20.43 12.08 -35.67
N VAL A 7 -19.72 13.05 -35.07
CA VAL A 7 -19.74 14.45 -35.56
C VAL A 7 -18.36 15.07 -35.41
N VAL A 8 -17.74 15.29 -36.57
CA VAL A 8 -16.63 16.22 -36.82
C VAL A 8 -17.23 17.57 -37.18
N ALA A 9 -16.89 18.62 -36.48
CA ALA A 9 -17.20 19.98 -36.91
C ALA A 9 -15.90 20.71 -37.33
N ALA A 10 -15.79 20.89 -38.61
CA ALA A 10 -14.83 21.76 -39.26
C ALA A 10 -15.25 23.23 -39.07
N VAL A 11 -14.31 24.10 -38.73
CA VAL A 11 -14.47 25.54 -38.86
C VAL A 11 -13.51 26.01 -39.94
N CYS A 12 -14.12 26.38 -41.03
CA CYS A 12 -13.50 26.95 -42.21
C CYS A 12 -13.31 28.47 -42.06
N GLY A 13 -12.25 28.94 -42.60
CA GLY A 13 -11.66 30.21 -42.73
C GLY A 13 -12.47 31.47 -43.00
N MET A 14 -11.79 32.54 -42.80
CA MET A 14 -12.03 33.81 -43.49
C MET A 14 -10.71 34.43 -43.89
N HIS A 15 -10.50 34.45 -45.19
CA HIS A 15 -9.53 35.29 -45.87
C HIS A 15 -9.92 36.78 -45.73
N ASP A 16 -8.99 37.59 -45.29
CA ASP A 16 -9.07 39.03 -45.54
C ASP A 16 -7.77 39.49 -46.21
N THR A 17 -7.91 39.71 -47.51
CA THR A 17 -6.88 40.27 -48.35
C THR A 17 -6.96 41.77 -48.28
N ARG A 18 -6.09 42.47 -47.57
CA ARG A 18 -5.82 43.92 -47.78
C ARG A 18 -4.40 44.10 -48.26
N SER A 19 -4.39 44.43 -49.57
CA SER A 19 -3.30 45.05 -50.29
C SER A 19 -2.89 46.36 -49.63
N LEU A 20 -1.64 46.45 -49.16
CA LEU A 20 -0.96 47.69 -48.87
C LEU A 20 0.43 47.66 -49.54
N SER A 21 0.48 48.21 -50.73
CA SER A 21 1.72 48.60 -51.35
C SER A 21 2.39 49.69 -50.52
N ARG A 22 3.52 49.44 -49.91
CA ARG A 22 4.43 50.48 -49.39
C ARG A 22 5.85 50.17 -49.81
N GLY A 23 6.44 51.18 -50.45
CA GLY A 23 7.75 51.24 -51.03
C GLY A 23 8.89 50.54 -50.31
N VAL A 24 9.54 49.71 -51.06
CA VAL A 24 10.83 49.11 -50.71
C VAL A 24 11.86 50.23 -50.73
N ARG A 25 12.31 50.72 -49.56
CA ARG A 25 13.60 51.32 -49.40
C ARG A 25 14.59 50.19 -49.13
N VAL A 26 15.30 49.83 -50.15
CA VAL A 26 16.51 48.99 -49.98
C VAL A 26 17.57 49.94 -49.42
N LEU A 27 17.72 49.86 -48.08
CA LEU A 27 18.95 50.25 -47.44
C LEU A 27 19.77 48.96 -47.36
N GLU A 28 20.65 48.78 -48.34
CA GLU A 28 21.73 47.82 -48.26
C GLU A 28 22.78 48.38 -47.28
N ASP A 29 22.53 48.23 -45.99
CA ASP A 29 23.63 48.28 -45.03
C ASP A 29 24.47 47.02 -45.26
N PRO A 30 25.79 47.18 -45.43
CA PRO A 30 26.66 46.00 -45.54
C PRO A 30 26.50 45.16 -44.30
N ILE A 31 25.96 43.94 -44.44
CA ILE A 31 25.94 42.94 -43.38
C ILE A 31 27.43 42.63 -43.10
N GLU A 32 27.99 43.27 -42.09
CA GLU A 32 29.26 42.82 -41.52
C GLU A 32 29.08 41.36 -41.10
N PRO A 33 29.94 40.43 -41.53
CA PRO A 33 29.85 39.08 -41.12
C PRO A 33 30.05 39.03 -39.61
N ASP A 34 29.03 38.61 -38.89
CA ASP A 34 29.13 38.39 -37.43
C ASP A 34 30.38 37.56 -37.15
N GLU A 35 31.33 38.12 -36.43
CA GLU A 35 32.49 37.39 -36.01
C GLU A 35 32.05 36.15 -35.21
N PRO A 36 32.58 34.98 -35.53
CA PRO A 36 32.18 33.76 -34.86
C PRO A 36 32.47 33.88 -33.39
N GLU A 37 31.41 33.77 -32.60
CA GLU A 37 31.47 33.86 -31.14
C GLU A 37 32.51 32.90 -30.57
N PRO A 38 33.39 33.35 -29.65
CA PRO A 38 34.39 32.50 -29.05
C PRO A 38 33.83 31.20 -28.50
N LEU A 39 34.49 30.10 -28.74
CA LEU A 39 34.07 28.75 -28.34
C LEU A 39 33.76 28.65 -26.83
N GLU A 40 34.56 29.33 -26.00
CA GLU A 40 34.35 29.40 -24.56
C GLU A 40 33.00 29.98 -24.17
N THR A 41 32.57 31.06 -24.84
CA THR A 41 31.28 31.69 -24.57
C THR A 41 30.08 30.78 -24.97
N ARG A 42 30.25 29.94 -25.97
CA ARG A 42 29.24 28.95 -26.37
C ARG A 42 29.15 27.80 -25.35
N VAL A 43 30.29 27.38 -24.87
CA VAL A 43 30.37 26.29 -23.82
C VAL A 43 29.73 26.79 -22.54
N ASP A 44 30.02 27.99 -22.10
CA ASP A 44 29.43 28.58 -20.89
C ASP A 44 27.92 28.74 -20.99
N ARG A 45 27.40 29.13 -22.16
CA ARG A 45 25.96 29.20 -22.38
C ARG A 45 25.29 27.84 -22.36
N LEU A 46 25.92 26.82 -22.93
CA LEU A 46 25.42 25.44 -22.87
C LEU A 46 25.37 24.91 -21.44
N TRP A 47 26.42 25.15 -20.65
CA TRP A 47 26.44 24.77 -19.23
C TRP A 47 25.37 25.51 -18.43
N ALA A 48 25.22 26.80 -18.64
CA ALA A 48 24.18 27.61 -17.98
C ALA A 48 22.76 27.15 -18.39
N PHE A 49 22.56 26.73 -19.65
CA PHE A 49 21.30 26.17 -20.10
C PHE A 49 21.06 24.78 -19.47
N ALA A 50 22.02 23.90 -19.50
CA ALA A 50 21.93 22.58 -18.89
C ALA A 50 21.65 22.67 -17.38
N ALA A 51 22.36 23.53 -16.67
CA ALA A 51 22.13 23.75 -15.24
C ALA A 51 20.70 24.25 -14.96
N ARG A 52 20.21 25.21 -15.75
CA ARG A 52 18.83 25.71 -15.63
C ARG A 52 17.78 24.63 -15.95
N ALA A 53 18.04 23.79 -16.94
CA ALA A 53 17.17 22.68 -17.27
C ALA A 53 17.09 21.66 -16.12
N VAL A 54 18.24 21.27 -15.56
CA VAL A 54 18.32 20.37 -14.40
C VAL A 54 17.57 20.96 -13.20
N ILE A 55 17.81 22.23 -12.85
CA ILE A 55 17.11 22.89 -11.75
C ILE A 55 15.59 22.90 -11.97
N ARG A 56 15.13 23.26 -13.15
CA ARG A 56 13.68 23.29 -13.47
C ARG A 56 13.05 21.91 -13.37
N THR A 57 13.71 20.89 -13.91
CA THR A 57 13.22 19.50 -13.85
C THR A 57 13.17 19.00 -12.41
N THR A 58 14.21 19.30 -11.62
CA THR A 58 14.24 18.94 -10.19
C THR A 58 13.13 19.65 -9.41
N MET A 59 12.93 20.93 -9.63
CA MET A 59 11.85 21.69 -8.98
C MET A 59 10.47 21.20 -9.39
N ALA A 60 10.25 20.86 -10.66
CA ALA A 60 9.01 20.27 -11.13
C ALA A 60 8.76 18.90 -10.48
N GLY A 61 9.78 18.05 -10.42
CA GLY A 61 9.71 16.76 -9.73
C GLY A 61 9.38 16.89 -8.23
N LEU A 62 10.04 17.84 -7.55
CA LEU A 62 9.75 18.13 -6.15
C LEU A 62 8.30 18.62 -5.95
N ALA A 63 7.83 19.51 -6.83
CA ALA A 63 6.44 19.99 -6.77
C ALA A 63 5.43 18.83 -6.93
N VAL A 64 5.66 17.91 -7.85
CA VAL A 64 4.81 16.71 -8.02
C VAL A 64 4.80 15.86 -6.75
N VAL A 65 5.96 15.60 -6.15
CA VAL A 65 6.04 14.83 -4.90
C VAL A 65 5.29 15.54 -3.77
N VAL A 66 5.47 16.84 -3.62
CA VAL A 66 4.76 17.64 -2.59
C VAL A 66 3.26 17.58 -2.82
N LEU A 67 2.78 17.76 -4.05
CA LEU A 67 1.36 17.67 -4.38
C LEU A 67 0.81 16.26 -4.13
N ALA A 68 1.56 15.21 -4.44
CA ALA A 68 1.17 13.84 -4.15
C ALA A 68 1.04 13.59 -2.63
N LEU A 69 1.99 14.08 -1.84
CA LEU A 69 1.94 13.99 -0.38
C LEU A 69 0.78 14.81 0.22
N LEU A 70 0.53 16.01 -0.31
CA LEU A 70 -0.62 16.81 0.10
C LEU A 70 -1.94 16.11 -0.25
N ASN A 71 -2.05 15.54 -1.43
CA ASN A 71 -3.21 14.74 -1.81
C ASN A 71 -3.38 13.52 -0.89
N ASN A 72 -2.29 12.85 -0.54
CA ASN A 72 -2.34 11.70 0.38
C ASN A 72 -2.90 12.08 1.76
N ASN A 73 -2.53 13.24 2.28
CA ASN A 73 -2.80 13.60 3.66
C ASN A 73 -3.99 14.55 3.85
N TYR A 74 -4.31 15.40 2.86
CA TYR A 74 -5.21 16.55 3.05
C TYR A 74 -6.27 16.74 1.97
N ALA A 75 -6.15 16.14 0.78
CA ALA A 75 -7.16 16.31 -0.27
C ALA A 75 -8.49 15.68 0.16
N VAL A 76 -9.55 16.46 0.20
CA VAL A 76 -10.75 16.10 0.96
C VAL A 76 -12.03 16.39 0.19
N ARG A 77 -12.88 15.39 0.05
CA ARG A 77 -14.31 15.57 0.30
C ARG A 77 -14.60 14.98 1.69
N ARG A 78 -15.05 15.76 2.65
CA ARG A 78 -15.51 15.21 3.92
C ARG A 78 -16.78 14.42 3.66
N LEU A 79 -16.73 13.11 3.94
CA LEU A 79 -17.92 12.29 3.94
C LEU A 79 -18.71 12.55 5.22
N THR A 80 -20.03 12.50 5.14
CA THR A 80 -20.85 12.35 6.35
C THR A 80 -20.62 10.96 6.94
N ARG A 81 -20.98 10.77 8.20
CA ARG A 81 -20.89 9.47 8.87
C ARG A 81 -21.62 8.38 8.09
N ASP A 82 -22.85 8.65 7.67
CA ASP A 82 -23.68 7.66 6.96
C ASP A 82 -23.09 7.31 5.59
N GLU A 83 -22.56 8.30 4.85
CA GLU A 83 -21.86 8.05 3.58
C GLU A 83 -20.63 7.18 3.79
N PHE A 84 -19.85 7.47 4.85
CA PHE A 84 -18.65 6.68 5.15
C PHE A 84 -19.00 5.25 5.52
N VAL A 85 -19.96 5.06 6.44
CA VAL A 85 -20.40 3.72 6.87
C VAL A 85 -20.93 2.92 5.70
N LEU A 86 -21.75 3.51 4.84
CA LEU A 86 -22.27 2.86 3.64
C LEU A 86 -21.16 2.40 2.69
N ARG A 87 -20.14 3.25 2.48
CA ARG A 87 -18.99 2.90 1.63
C ARG A 87 -18.11 1.82 2.27
N LEU A 88 -17.86 1.93 3.57
CA LEU A 88 -17.12 0.93 4.34
C LEU A 88 -17.78 -0.45 4.23
N GLU A 89 -19.10 -0.52 4.43
CA GLU A 89 -19.86 -1.76 4.35
C GLU A 89 -19.85 -2.36 2.95
N ARG A 90 -20.04 -1.53 1.92
CA ARG A 90 -19.97 -1.97 0.52
C ARG A 90 -18.57 -2.50 0.17
N SER A 91 -17.52 -1.84 0.64
CA SER A 91 -16.15 -2.29 0.40
C SER A 91 -15.86 -3.64 1.05
N ILE A 92 -16.28 -3.84 2.30
CA ILE A 92 -16.13 -5.13 3.01
C ILE A 92 -16.92 -6.21 2.28
N GLU A 93 -18.17 -5.93 1.91
CA GLU A 93 -19.05 -6.89 1.21
C GLU A 93 -18.48 -7.30 -0.14
N SER A 94 -18.04 -6.35 -0.96
CA SER A 94 -17.45 -6.63 -2.26
C SER A 94 -16.16 -7.46 -2.13
N ALA A 95 -15.30 -7.11 -1.18
CA ALA A 95 -14.06 -7.85 -0.92
C ALA A 95 -14.36 -9.28 -0.43
N THR A 96 -15.30 -9.43 0.49
CA THR A 96 -15.71 -10.76 0.99
C THR A 96 -16.26 -11.62 -0.13
N SER A 97 -17.08 -11.06 -1.02
CA SER A 97 -17.62 -11.76 -2.18
C SER A 97 -16.51 -12.19 -3.15
N TRP A 98 -15.53 -11.32 -3.38
CA TRP A 98 -14.39 -11.62 -4.24
C TRP A 98 -13.49 -12.72 -3.64
N LEU A 99 -13.21 -12.68 -2.34
CA LEU A 99 -12.40 -13.67 -1.63
C LEU A 99 -13.09 -15.03 -1.55
N ALA A 100 -14.40 -15.06 -1.38
CA ALA A 100 -15.17 -16.29 -1.14
C ALA A 100 -15.12 -17.33 -2.28
N VAL A 101 -14.72 -16.93 -3.48
CA VAL A 101 -14.63 -17.81 -4.66
C VAL A 101 -13.17 -18.14 -5.03
N ARG A 102 -12.21 -17.83 -4.16
CA ARG A 102 -10.78 -17.97 -4.45
C ARG A 102 -10.08 -18.87 -3.43
N SER A 103 -8.97 -19.47 -3.88
CA SER A 103 -8.13 -20.35 -3.04
C SER A 103 -6.62 -20.15 -3.29
N ASP A 104 -6.25 -19.23 -4.18
CA ASP A 104 -4.88 -18.95 -4.59
C ASP A 104 -3.99 -18.49 -3.42
N PHE A 105 -4.57 -17.92 -2.39
CA PHE A 105 -3.86 -17.45 -1.19
C PHE A 105 -3.81 -18.46 -0.02
N PHE A 106 -4.33 -19.68 -0.18
CA PHE A 106 -4.27 -20.72 0.85
C PHE A 106 -2.83 -21.09 1.24
N GLY A 107 -1.86 -20.82 0.37
CA GLY A 107 -0.44 -20.97 0.68
C GLY A 107 0.11 -19.99 1.70
N ASN A 108 -0.65 -18.95 2.08
CA ASN A 108 -0.22 -17.94 3.03
C ASN A 108 -1.04 -18.00 4.34
N PRO A 109 -0.55 -18.70 5.38
CA PRO A 109 -1.28 -18.84 6.64
C PRO A 109 -1.55 -17.51 7.36
N ALA A 110 -0.73 -16.47 7.13
CA ALA A 110 -0.97 -15.16 7.71
C ALA A 110 -2.23 -14.50 7.13
N LEU A 111 -2.47 -14.65 5.83
CA LEU A 111 -3.72 -14.19 5.21
C LEU A 111 -4.92 -15.00 5.73
N MET A 112 -4.76 -16.29 5.91
CA MET A 112 -5.81 -17.14 6.49
C MET A 112 -6.12 -16.78 7.94
N PHE A 113 -5.11 -16.37 8.72
CA PHE A 113 -5.36 -15.80 10.05
C PHE A 113 -6.22 -14.52 9.98
N MET A 114 -5.93 -13.62 9.04
CA MET A 114 -6.72 -12.40 8.85
C MET A 114 -8.17 -12.72 8.45
N ILE A 115 -8.36 -13.72 7.56
CA ILE A 115 -9.69 -14.24 7.20
C ILE A 115 -10.42 -14.79 8.42
N MET A 116 -9.75 -15.58 9.26
CA MET A 116 -10.33 -16.11 10.49
C MET A 116 -10.74 -15.00 11.46
N ASP A 117 -9.93 -13.96 11.58
CA ASP A 117 -10.23 -12.83 12.44
C ASP A 117 -11.42 -11.99 11.90
N MET A 118 -11.52 -11.84 10.57
CA MET A 118 -12.69 -11.24 9.93
C MET A 118 -13.96 -12.06 10.16
N GLU A 119 -13.88 -13.38 10.03
CA GLU A 119 -15.00 -14.28 10.27
C GLU A 119 -15.50 -14.16 11.71
N LYS A 120 -14.61 -14.23 12.69
CA LYS A 120 -14.96 -14.08 14.11
C LYS A 120 -15.64 -12.76 14.44
N MET A 121 -15.30 -11.67 13.71
CA MET A 121 -15.91 -10.36 13.91
C MET A 121 -17.24 -10.20 13.20
N SER A 122 -17.36 -10.74 11.99
CA SER A 122 -18.53 -10.53 11.12
C SER A 122 -19.58 -11.63 11.19
N GLY A 123 -19.16 -12.86 11.54
CA GLY A 123 -20.01 -14.05 11.44
C GLY A 123 -20.39 -14.42 10.00
N ASP A 124 -19.60 -13.96 9.00
CA ASP A 124 -19.95 -14.16 7.58
C ASP A 124 -19.75 -15.64 7.18
N PRO A 125 -20.81 -16.33 6.77
CA PRO A 125 -20.75 -17.77 6.43
C PRO A 125 -19.87 -18.04 5.19
N ARG A 126 -19.58 -17.05 4.34
CA ARG A 126 -18.67 -17.20 3.19
C ARG A 126 -17.23 -17.37 3.68
N LEU A 127 -16.82 -16.56 4.66
CA LEU A 127 -15.50 -16.66 5.27
C LEU A 127 -15.34 -17.95 6.06
N GLN A 128 -16.40 -18.40 6.75
CA GLN A 128 -16.40 -19.70 7.43
C GLN A 128 -16.18 -20.85 6.44
N ARG A 129 -16.89 -20.87 5.30
CA ARG A 129 -16.69 -21.88 4.25
C ARG A 129 -15.24 -21.87 3.72
N LEU A 130 -14.72 -20.68 3.47
CA LEU A 130 -13.34 -20.50 3.01
C LEU A 130 -12.33 -21.11 3.99
N LEU A 131 -12.51 -20.88 5.29
CA LEU A 131 -11.68 -21.48 6.35
C LEU A 131 -11.84 -23.02 6.41
N ASP A 132 -13.04 -23.54 6.23
CA ASP A 132 -13.28 -24.98 6.20
C ASP A 132 -12.62 -25.63 4.98
N ASP A 133 -12.64 -24.99 3.84
CA ASP A 133 -11.96 -25.44 2.63
C ASP A 133 -10.43 -25.37 2.77
N TYR A 134 -9.91 -24.32 3.40
CA TYR A 134 -8.50 -24.24 3.74
C TYR A 134 -8.06 -25.39 4.67
N ARG A 135 -8.83 -25.70 5.74
CA ARG A 135 -8.54 -26.78 6.66
C ARG A 135 -8.57 -28.15 6.01
N LYS A 136 -9.47 -28.35 5.02
CA LYS A 136 -9.58 -29.60 4.24
C LYS A 136 -8.52 -29.69 3.15
N SER A 137 -7.98 -28.57 2.70
CA SER A 137 -6.99 -28.56 1.63
C SER A 137 -5.75 -29.33 2.04
N THR A 138 -5.18 -30.09 1.12
CA THR A 138 -3.88 -30.74 1.27
C THR A 138 -2.74 -29.74 1.15
N PHE A 139 -3.07 -28.46 0.96
CA PHE A 139 -2.10 -27.38 0.89
C PHE A 139 -1.48 -27.17 2.28
N VAL A 140 -0.61 -28.06 2.62
CA VAL A 140 0.27 -27.91 3.76
C VAL A 140 1.42 -27.05 3.27
N SER A 141 1.66 -25.92 3.93
CA SER A 141 2.89 -25.16 3.97
C SER A 141 4.02 -25.69 3.08
N ASN A 142 4.69 -24.79 2.35
CA ASN A 142 5.87 -25.13 1.57
C ASN A 142 6.71 -26.16 2.35
N PRO A 143 6.81 -27.42 1.90
CA PRO A 143 7.49 -28.47 2.65
C PRO A 143 8.98 -28.18 2.86
N ASN A 144 9.52 -27.21 2.09
CA ASN A 144 10.89 -26.75 2.19
C ASN A 144 11.07 -25.63 3.24
N ASN A 145 9.98 -25.08 3.80
CA ASN A 145 10.06 -24.07 4.84
C ASN A 145 9.22 -24.47 6.08
N PRO A 146 9.86 -25.06 7.09
CA PRO A 146 9.18 -25.50 8.30
C PRO A 146 8.50 -24.37 9.07
N LEU A 147 8.92 -23.11 8.89
CA LEU A 147 8.31 -21.95 9.53
C LEU A 147 6.86 -21.74 9.08
N HIS A 148 6.51 -22.06 7.83
CA HIS A 148 5.13 -21.98 7.36
C HIS A 148 4.19 -22.90 8.12
N THR A 149 4.67 -24.07 8.60
CA THR A 149 3.87 -24.96 9.46
C THR A 149 3.51 -24.29 10.79
N VAL A 150 4.44 -23.52 11.35
CA VAL A 150 4.19 -22.74 12.56
C VAL A 150 3.12 -21.68 12.31
N TRP A 151 3.21 -20.95 11.22
CA TRP A 151 2.23 -19.94 10.86
C TRP A 151 0.83 -20.53 10.65
N ALA A 152 0.73 -21.73 10.06
CA ALA A 152 -0.55 -22.41 9.91
C ALA A 152 -1.24 -22.66 11.26
N GLN A 153 -0.49 -22.74 12.36
CA GLN A 153 -1.03 -22.85 13.71
C GLN A 153 -1.84 -21.61 14.13
N MET A 154 -1.64 -20.45 13.52
CA MET A 154 -2.48 -19.27 13.75
C MET A 154 -3.96 -19.55 13.41
N VAL A 155 -4.22 -20.38 12.42
CA VAL A 155 -5.57 -20.69 11.92
C VAL A 155 -6.07 -22.03 12.49
N ASP A 156 -5.15 -22.99 12.70
CA ASP A 156 -5.45 -24.31 13.20
C ASP A 156 -4.49 -24.66 14.37
N ALA A 157 -4.93 -24.38 15.58
CA ALA A 157 -4.15 -24.61 16.80
C ALA A 157 -3.80 -26.08 17.05
N GLN A 158 -4.46 -27.03 16.37
CA GLN A 158 -4.18 -28.46 16.51
C GLN A 158 -2.97 -28.92 15.68
N LYS A 159 -2.49 -28.09 14.77
CA LYS A 159 -1.29 -28.44 13.98
C LYS A 159 -0.06 -28.57 14.88
N THR A 160 0.58 -29.72 14.79
CA THR A 160 1.81 -29.99 15.53
C THR A 160 2.95 -29.21 14.91
N VAL A 161 3.61 -28.38 15.70
CA VAL A 161 4.78 -27.61 15.28
C VAL A 161 6.05 -28.35 15.68
N PRO A 162 6.98 -28.64 14.75
CA PRO A 162 8.28 -29.19 15.10
C PRO A 162 9.12 -28.18 15.89
N VAL A 163 10.13 -28.67 16.60
CA VAL A 163 11.15 -27.76 17.18
C VAL A 163 12.07 -27.30 16.06
N ILE A 164 12.17 -26.00 15.91
CA ILE A 164 12.96 -25.33 14.85
C ILE A 164 14.04 -24.49 15.54
N ASP A 165 15.30 -24.78 15.27
CA ASP A 165 16.39 -23.87 15.61
C ASP A 165 16.57 -22.88 14.44
N ALA A 166 16.47 -21.60 14.72
CA ALA A 166 16.61 -20.56 13.70
C ALA A 166 17.94 -20.64 12.93
N ARG A 167 18.98 -21.19 13.55
CA ARG A 167 20.29 -21.42 12.90
C ARG A 167 20.24 -22.48 11.79
N SER A 168 19.24 -23.35 11.82
CA SER A 168 19.01 -24.37 10.78
C SER A 168 18.18 -23.89 9.61
N VAL A 169 17.61 -22.68 9.69
CA VAL A 169 16.82 -22.07 8.64
C VAL A 169 17.77 -21.48 7.59
N PRO A 170 17.58 -21.74 6.29
CA PRO A 170 18.45 -21.22 5.25
C PRO A 170 18.62 -19.71 5.33
N ALA A 171 19.84 -19.23 5.09
CA ALA A 171 20.22 -17.80 5.20
C ALA A 171 19.52 -16.85 4.22
N GLY A 172 18.60 -17.33 3.40
CA GLY A 172 17.75 -16.52 2.51
C GLY A 172 16.33 -16.35 3.01
N ASP A 173 15.94 -17.01 4.10
CA ASP A 173 14.59 -16.86 4.64
C ASP A 173 14.46 -15.56 5.42
N ILE A 174 13.35 -14.92 5.17
CA ILE A 174 13.06 -13.58 5.61
C ILE A 174 12.96 -13.55 7.14
N HIS A 175 13.68 -12.67 7.80
CA HIS A 175 13.61 -12.45 9.25
C HIS A 175 12.17 -12.28 9.75
N GLU A 176 11.30 -11.69 8.95
CA GLU A 176 9.90 -11.46 9.26
C GLU A 176 9.13 -12.76 9.48
N ILE A 177 9.38 -13.78 8.65
CA ILE A 177 8.74 -15.10 8.79
C ILE A 177 9.17 -15.75 10.11
N LEU A 178 10.46 -15.69 10.43
CA LEU A 178 11.03 -16.22 11.67
C LEU A 178 10.43 -15.51 12.90
N TRP A 179 10.27 -14.19 12.86
CA TRP A 179 9.72 -13.45 14.00
C TRP A 179 8.28 -13.82 14.31
N VAL A 180 7.43 -13.93 13.28
CA VAL A 180 6.03 -14.34 13.48
C VAL A 180 5.97 -15.80 13.96
N ALA A 181 6.76 -16.69 13.39
CA ALA A 181 6.83 -18.06 13.83
C ALA A 181 7.27 -18.17 15.31
N HIS A 182 8.31 -17.44 15.72
CA HIS A 182 8.71 -17.34 17.11
C HIS A 182 7.61 -16.74 18.00
N ALA A 183 6.93 -15.71 17.53
CA ALA A 183 5.84 -15.09 18.27
C ALA A 183 4.68 -16.05 18.53
N ILE A 184 4.35 -16.92 17.60
CA ILE A 184 3.29 -17.94 17.74
C ILE A 184 3.73 -19.06 18.70
N ALA A 185 4.98 -19.53 18.56
CA ALA A 185 5.47 -20.72 19.27
C ALA A 185 6.90 -20.53 19.81
N PRO A 186 7.14 -19.64 20.79
CA PRO A 186 8.49 -19.26 21.23
C PRO A 186 9.29 -20.42 21.83
N ASN A 187 8.60 -21.43 22.38
CA ASN A 187 9.23 -22.66 22.94
C ASN A 187 9.54 -23.71 21.85
N ARG A 188 9.11 -23.49 20.61
CA ARG A 188 9.32 -24.39 19.48
C ARG A 188 10.20 -23.76 18.40
N VAL A 189 10.10 -22.46 18.19
CA VAL A 189 10.94 -21.71 17.27
C VAL A 189 11.96 -20.93 18.07
N LEU A 190 13.16 -21.47 18.18
CA LEU A 190 14.23 -20.92 19.01
C LEU A 190 15.03 -19.89 18.21
N ILE A 191 15.00 -18.63 18.62
CA ILE A 191 15.80 -17.54 18.05
C ILE A 191 16.96 -17.18 18.96
N SER A 192 18.05 -16.66 18.37
CA SER A 192 19.19 -16.20 19.14
C SER A 192 18.85 -14.97 19.99
N PRO A 193 19.63 -14.70 21.06
CA PRO A 193 19.47 -13.45 21.84
C PRO A 193 19.57 -12.19 20.95
N GLU A 194 20.42 -12.23 19.93
CA GLU A 194 20.54 -11.13 18.97
C GLU A 194 19.28 -10.96 18.14
N GLU A 195 18.71 -12.05 17.60
CA GLU A 195 17.44 -11.99 16.86
C GLU A 195 16.28 -11.52 17.73
N ARG A 196 16.25 -11.94 19.00
CA ARG A 196 15.28 -11.43 19.96
C ARG A 196 15.45 -9.92 20.18
N ALA A 197 16.67 -9.46 20.37
CA ALA A 197 16.97 -8.02 20.48
C ALA A 197 16.55 -7.25 19.22
N ASN A 198 16.73 -7.85 18.05
CA ASN A 198 16.27 -7.31 16.78
C ASN A 198 14.75 -7.18 16.71
N LEU A 199 14.03 -8.25 17.09
CA LEU A 199 12.56 -8.25 17.13
C LEU A 199 12.00 -7.15 18.06
N PHE A 200 12.63 -6.90 19.19
CA PHE A 200 12.21 -5.87 20.14
C PHE A 200 12.86 -4.49 19.88
N SER A 201 13.68 -4.36 18.84
CA SER A 201 14.33 -3.09 18.52
C SER A 201 13.32 -2.02 18.06
N ARG A 202 13.42 -0.82 18.64
CA ARG A 202 12.55 0.32 18.29
C ARG A 202 13.07 1.14 17.11
N THR A 203 14.31 0.93 16.68
CA THR A 203 15.00 1.83 15.76
C THR A 203 15.68 1.15 14.58
N LYS A 204 15.91 -0.16 14.64
CA LYS A 204 16.73 -0.88 13.66
C LYS A 204 16.09 -0.96 12.26
N TYR A 205 14.76 -1.06 12.19
CA TYR A 205 14.09 -1.35 10.92
C TYR A 205 13.27 -0.18 10.39
N PHE A 206 13.11 -0.16 9.08
CA PHE A 206 12.37 0.85 8.34
C PHE A 206 11.30 0.21 7.46
N TRP A 207 10.26 0.96 7.11
CA TRP A 207 9.23 0.61 6.12
C TRP A 207 8.63 -0.80 6.30
N GLY A 208 8.62 -1.62 5.25
CA GLY A 208 8.00 -2.95 5.25
C GLY A 208 8.42 -3.86 6.40
N ARG A 209 9.72 -3.95 6.73
CA ARG A 209 10.20 -4.77 7.85
C ARG A 209 9.62 -4.34 9.19
N ARG A 210 9.44 -3.04 9.41
CA ARG A 210 8.80 -2.53 10.62
C ARG A 210 7.33 -2.94 10.72
N ASN A 211 6.62 -3.05 9.59
CA ASN A 211 5.25 -3.54 9.59
C ASN A 211 5.19 -4.97 10.11
N HIS A 212 6.01 -5.86 9.56
CA HIS A 212 6.08 -7.25 9.99
C HIS A 212 6.57 -7.41 11.43
N GLN A 213 7.49 -6.54 11.87
CA GLN A 213 7.91 -6.48 13.27
C GLN A 213 6.72 -6.13 14.20
N LEU A 214 5.92 -5.12 13.81
CA LEU A 214 4.71 -4.76 14.57
C LEU A 214 3.73 -5.92 14.64
N PHE A 215 3.46 -6.59 13.51
CA PHE A 215 2.58 -7.76 13.45
C PHE A 215 3.11 -8.94 14.28
N ALA A 216 4.41 -9.21 14.20
CA ALA A 216 5.02 -10.27 14.99
C ALA A 216 4.92 -10.00 16.50
N LEU A 217 5.18 -8.78 16.96
CA LEU A 217 5.04 -8.42 18.38
C LEU A 217 3.58 -8.38 18.85
N ASP A 218 2.64 -8.00 17.99
CA ASP A 218 1.22 -8.11 18.31
C ASP A 218 0.78 -9.58 18.44
N SER A 219 1.25 -10.45 17.53
CA SER A 219 1.07 -11.89 17.61
C SER A 219 1.71 -12.44 18.88
N TYR A 220 2.92 -11.98 19.26
CA TYR A 220 3.58 -12.39 20.51
C TYR A 220 2.72 -12.04 21.73
N ARG A 221 2.14 -10.83 21.76
CA ARG A 221 1.21 -10.40 22.81
C ARG A 221 -0.02 -11.30 22.89
N TYR A 222 -0.57 -11.66 21.73
CA TYR A 222 -1.77 -12.48 21.64
C TYR A 222 -1.53 -13.90 22.21
N TYR A 223 -0.40 -14.54 21.84
CA TYR A 223 -0.12 -15.92 22.20
C TYR A 223 0.59 -16.09 23.56
N ASN A 224 1.36 -15.10 24.00
CA ASN A 224 2.24 -15.20 25.15
C ASN A 224 1.91 -14.23 26.29
N GLY A 225 0.88 -13.41 26.10
CA GLY A 225 0.45 -12.44 27.09
C GLY A 225 1.17 -11.09 27.01
N ARG A 226 0.83 -10.21 27.92
CA ARG A 226 1.25 -8.81 27.94
C ARG A 226 2.42 -8.60 28.90
N SER A 227 3.29 -7.65 28.55
CA SER A 227 4.27 -7.06 29.45
C SER A 227 4.39 -5.56 29.15
N SER A 228 4.82 -4.79 30.15
CA SER A 228 4.99 -3.33 29.99
C SER A 228 6.02 -2.98 28.90
N GLU A 229 7.08 -3.76 28.76
CA GLU A 229 8.07 -3.61 27.71
C GLU A 229 7.48 -3.84 26.32
N LEU A 230 6.73 -4.95 26.18
CA LEU A 230 6.07 -5.31 24.93
C LEU A 230 5.04 -4.24 24.52
N ASP A 231 4.16 -3.84 25.44
CA ASP A 231 3.15 -2.80 25.17
C ASP A 231 3.80 -1.45 24.80
N SER A 232 4.87 -1.06 25.48
CA SER A 232 5.64 0.15 25.16
C SER A 232 6.32 0.07 23.78
N THR A 233 6.83 -1.10 23.42
CA THR A 233 7.45 -1.32 22.10
C THR A 233 6.41 -1.31 20.98
N LEU A 234 5.28 -1.98 21.20
CA LEU A 234 4.14 -1.96 20.26
C LEU A 234 3.64 -0.54 19.99
N ALA A 235 3.41 0.24 21.04
CA ALA A 235 2.98 1.64 20.90
C ALA A 235 3.99 2.49 20.10
N HIS A 236 5.29 2.30 20.36
CA HIS A 236 6.35 3.01 19.64
C HIS A 236 6.38 2.63 18.15
N LEU A 237 6.31 1.32 17.84
CA LEU A 237 6.33 0.83 16.46
C LEU A 237 5.06 1.24 15.71
N ALA A 238 3.87 1.10 16.33
CA ALA A 238 2.61 1.52 15.73
C ALA A 238 2.65 3.01 15.32
N LYS A 239 3.18 3.88 16.19
CA LYS A 239 3.36 5.30 15.88
C LYS A 239 4.29 5.53 14.68
N LYS A 240 5.36 4.74 14.55
CA LYS A 240 6.28 4.84 13.40
C LYS A 240 5.66 4.30 12.12
N VAL A 241 4.97 3.16 12.18
CA VAL A 241 4.26 2.57 11.03
C VAL A 241 3.18 3.52 10.51
N ALA A 242 2.37 4.08 11.41
CA ALA A 242 1.36 5.08 11.05
C ALA A 242 1.98 6.34 10.42
N ARG A 243 3.15 6.76 10.90
CA ARG A 243 3.87 7.90 10.31
C ARG A 243 4.39 7.59 8.91
N ASP A 244 4.91 6.38 8.69
CA ASP A 244 5.42 5.97 7.36
C ASP A 244 4.29 6.03 6.32
N GLU A 245 3.04 5.75 6.71
CA GLU A 245 1.86 5.84 5.85
C GLU A 245 1.61 7.26 5.33
N HIS A 246 1.90 8.30 6.11
CA HIS A 246 1.74 9.68 5.67
C HIS A 246 2.70 10.08 4.55
N PHE A 247 3.84 9.42 4.45
CA PHE A 247 4.86 9.69 3.44
C PHE A 247 4.76 8.77 2.22
N ASP A 248 3.89 7.75 2.26
CA ASP A 248 3.71 6.85 1.14
C ASP A 248 2.47 7.26 0.31
N PHE A 249 2.72 7.87 -0.85
CA PHE A 249 1.66 8.26 -1.79
C PHE A 249 1.26 7.11 -2.72
N ARG A 250 1.93 5.98 -2.66
CA ARG A 250 1.58 4.77 -3.41
C ARG A 250 0.59 3.98 -2.58
N VAL A 251 -0.49 3.52 -3.19
CA VAL A 251 -1.32 2.52 -2.56
C VAL A 251 -0.92 1.16 -3.14
N ASN A 252 0.06 0.56 -2.52
CA ASN A 252 0.49 -0.81 -2.77
C ASN A 252 -0.02 -1.71 -1.63
N ASP A 253 0.34 -2.98 -1.66
CA ASP A 253 -0.05 -3.96 -0.63
C ASP A 253 0.35 -3.53 0.80
N THR A 254 1.49 -2.84 0.95
CA THR A 254 1.95 -2.37 2.26
C THR A 254 1.11 -1.22 2.83
N TYR A 255 0.31 -0.54 2.01
CA TYR A 255 -0.55 0.55 2.44
C TYR A 255 -1.69 0.05 3.35
N PRO A 256 -2.61 -0.82 2.88
CA PRO A 256 -3.63 -1.40 3.75
C PRO A 256 -3.02 -2.24 4.87
N GLN A 257 -1.87 -2.89 4.65
CA GLN A 257 -1.15 -3.65 5.66
C GLN A 257 -0.77 -2.81 6.88
N ARG A 258 -0.22 -1.60 6.67
CA ARG A 258 0.13 -0.70 7.77
C ARG A 258 -1.09 -0.32 8.60
N ILE A 259 -2.18 0.05 7.92
CA ILE A 259 -3.45 0.38 8.59
C ILE A 259 -3.93 -0.83 9.40
N ALA A 260 -3.99 -2.01 8.80
CA ALA A 260 -4.42 -3.24 9.46
C ALA A 260 -3.59 -3.54 10.71
N PHE A 261 -2.26 -3.49 10.60
CA PHE A 261 -1.37 -3.84 11.72
C PHE A 261 -1.40 -2.81 12.85
N VAL A 262 -1.58 -1.53 12.54
CA VAL A 262 -1.77 -0.49 13.57
C VAL A 262 -3.11 -0.67 14.29
N LEU A 263 -4.17 -1.02 13.55
CA LEU A 263 -5.47 -1.34 14.13
C LEU A 263 -5.43 -2.63 14.97
N ALA A 264 -4.83 -3.69 14.47
CA ALA A 264 -4.65 -4.94 15.19
C ALA A 264 -3.88 -4.71 16.51
N ALA A 265 -2.83 -3.89 16.47
CA ALA A 265 -2.07 -3.47 17.66
C ALA A 265 -2.86 -2.56 18.61
N GLN A 266 -4.14 -2.25 18.32
CA GLN A 266 -5.07 -1.46 19.13
C GLN A 266 -4.72 0.04 19.25
N HIS A 267 -4.21 0.62 18.16
CA HIS A 267 -3.87 2.05 18.08
C HIS A 267 -4.68 2.80 17.00
N PRO A 268 -6.05 2.77 17.01
CA PRO A 268 -6.87 3.41 15.98
C PRO A 268 -6.66 4.93 15.90
N ASP A 269 -6.30 5.58 17.00
CA ASP A 269 -6.09 7.03 17.06
C ASP A 269 -4.88 7.50 16.22
N LEU A 270 -4.01 6.59 15.81
CA LEU A 270 -2.90 6.88 14.91
C LEU A 270 -3.32 6.87 13.44
N ILE A 271 -4.49 6.34 13.11
CA ILE A 271 -5.00 6.24 11.74
C ILE A 271 -5.91 7.43 11.44
N ARG A 272 -5.58 8.17 10.39
CA ARG A 272 -6.42 9.28 9.91
C ARG A 272 -7.51 8.77 8.98
N SER A 273 -8.69 9.38 9.04
CA SER A 273 -9.85 9.05 8.18
C SER A 273 -9.49 9.06 6.70
N ARG A 274 -8.70 10.04 6.28
CA ARG A 274 -8.26 10.17 4.89
C ARG A 274 -7.53 8.94 4.35
N LEU A 275 -6.71 8.28 5.19
CA LEU A 275 -5.98 7.08 4.78
C LEU A 275 -6.94 5.91 4.53
N VAL A 276 -7.96 5.76 5.39
CA VAL A 276 -9.01 4.75 5.23
C VAL A 276 -9.87 5.02 4.01
N GLU A 277 -10.31 6.27 3.82
CA GLU A 277 -11.06 6.67 2.63
C GLU A 277 -10.28 6.38 1.34
N ARG A 278 -8.97 6.55 1.39
CA ARG A 278 -8.10 6.25 0.27
C ARG A 278 -8.08 4.76 -0.06
N VAL A 279 -8.05 3.88 0.95
CA VAL A 279 -8.20 2.44 0.73
C VAL A 279 -9.56 2.16 0.08
N ILE A 280 -10.66 2.65 0.66
CA ILE A 280 -12.02 2.44 0.14
C ILE A 280 -12.16 2.93 -1.31
N ASN A 281 -11.67 4.15 -1.60
CA ASN A 281 -11.82 4.76 -2.94
C ASN A 281 -10.99 4.07 -4.03
N ASN A 282 -10.08 3.21 -3.64
CA ASN A 282 -9.18 2.55 -4.57
C ASN A 282 -9.48 1.05 -4.73
N GLN A 283 -10.58 0.59 -4.17
CA GLN A 283 -11.11 -0.73 -4.47
C GLN A 283 -11.52 -0.82 -5.93
N ASP A 284 -11.19 -1.92 -6.58
CA ASP A 284 -11.59 -2.20 -7.95
C ASP A 284 -13.07 -2.59 -8.01
N ALA A 285 -13.68 -2.46 -9.20
CA ALA A 285 -15.12 -2.64 -9.37
C ALA A 285 -15.62 -4.05 -9.03
N ASP A 286 -14.76 -5.06 -9.11
CA ASP A 286 -15.04 -6.44 -8.74
C ASP A 286 -14.80 -6.77 -7.26
N GLY A 287 -14.28 -5.80 -6.48
CA GLY A 287 -14.13 -5.91 -5.05
C GLY A 287 -12.71 -6.15 -4.53
N HIS A 288 -11.71 -6.34 -5.40
CA HIS A 288 -10.34 -6.53 -4.96
C HIS A 288 -9.55 -5.21 -4.88
N TRP A 289 -8.32 -5.28 -4.37
CA TRP A 289 -7.29 -4.25 -4.47
C TRP A 289 -6.10 -4.80 -5.21
N SER A 290 -5.67 -4.03 -6.22
CA SER A 290 -4.45 -4.34 -6.97
C SER A 290 -3.21 -4.17 -6.10
N TYR A 291 -2.15 -4.91 -6.40
CA TYR A 291 -0.91 -4.92 -5.60
C TYR A 291 -0.19 -3.58 -5.55
N CYS A 292 -0.15 -2.86 -6.66
CA CYS A 292 0.57 -1.58 -6.74
C CYS A 292 -0.09 -0.60 -7.71
N TRP A 293 -0.54 0.55 -7.21
CA TRP A 293 -1.10 1.62 -8.00
C TRP A 293 -0.93 2.99 -7.32
N TYR A 294 -0.99 4.03 -8.12
CA TYR A 294 -0.95 5.40 -7.63
C TYR A 294 -2.37 5.97 -7.65
N SER A 295 -2.87 6.38 -6.49
CA SER A 295 -4.25 6.85 -6.34
C SER A 295 -4.61 8.06 -7.21
N TRP A 296 -3.62 8.85 -7.63
CA TRP A 296 -3.80 10.05 -8.45
C TRP A 296 -3.69 9.79 -9.95
N CYS A 297 -3.28 8.61 -10.35
CA CYS A 297 -3.11 8.24 -11.77
C CYS A 297 -3.61 6.81 -12.07
N LYS A 298 -4.58 6.33 -11.28
CA LYS A 298 -5.24 5.05 -11.54
C LYS A 298 -5.78 5.03 -12.98
N GLY A 299 -5.44 3.99 -13.74
CA GLY A 299 -5.78 3.86 -15.15
C GLY A 299 -4.80 4.50 -16.14
N VAL A 300 -3.88 5.38 -15.68
CA VAL A 300 -2.83 5.98 -16.52
C VAL A 300 -1.46 5.37 -16.23
N MET A 301 -1.20 5.05 -14.96
CA MET A 301 0.03 4.43 -14.49
C MET A 301 -0.33 3.23 -13.62
N ASP A 302 -1.11 2.32 -14.17
CA ASP A 302 -1.49 1.09 -13.51
C ASP A 302 -0.43 0.03 -13.79
N PHE A 303 0.32 -0.32 -12.76
CA PHE A 303 1.31 -1.39 -12.80
C PHE A 303 0.71 -2.75 -12.39
N SER A 304 -0.60 -2.80 -12.15
CA SER A 304 -1.32 -3.99 -11.71
C SER A 304 -1.62 -4.98 -12.84
N ALA A 305 -1.48 -4.57 -14.11
CA ALA A 305 -1.79 -5.42 -15.28
C ALA A 305 -1.07 -6.78 -15.29
N ASN A 306 -0.04 -6.95 -14.45
CA ASN A 306 0.69 -8.20 -14.24
C ASN A 306 0.77 -8.55 -12.74
N ASP A 307 -0.21 -8.13 -11.94
CA ASP A 307 -0.23 -8.45 -10.51
C ASP A 307 -0.42 -9.97 -10.33
N PRO A 308 0.61 -10.68 -9.86
CA PRO A 308 0.51 -12.12 -9.70
C PRO A 308 -0.34 -12.54 -8.49
N ASP A 309 -0.60 -11.62 -7.55
CA ASP A 309 -1.29 -11.95 -6.29
C ASP A 309 -2.09 -10.76 -5.70
N PRO A 310 -3.24 -10.39 -6.31
CA PRO A 310 -4.12 -9.37 -5.76
C PRO A 310 -4.76 -9.80 -4.43
N SER A 311 -4.72 -11.09 -4.10
CA SER A 311 -5.30 -11.63 -2.86
C SER A 311 -4.60 -11.07 -1.63
N HIS A 312 -3.27 -10.84 -1.71
CA HIS A 312 -2.49 -10.31 -0.59
C HIS A 312 -2.98 -8.92 -0.16
N ALA A 313 -3.06 -7.98 -1.09
CA ALA A 313 -3.56 -6.63 -0.82
C ALA A 313 -5.05 -6.64 -0.42
N THR A 314 -5.87 -7.51 -1.05
CA THR A 314 -7.30 -7.59 -0.80
C THR A 314 -7.61 -8.10 0.60
N VAL A 315 -6.96 -9.17 1.06
CA VAL A 315 -7.16 -9.67 2.43
C VAL A 315 -6.77 -8.63 3.46
N GLN A 316 -5.65 -7.95 3.28
CA GLN A 316 -5.17 -6.93 4.22
C GLN A 316 -6.10 -5.72 4.27
N ALA A 317 -6.57 -5.24 3.13
CA ALA A 317 -7.52 -4.14 3.04
C ALA A 317 -8.87 -4.51 3.69
N ALA A 318 -9.42 -5.66 3.34
CA ALA A 318 -10.67 -6.15 3.92
C ALA A 318 -10.56 -6.32 5.43
N TRP A 319 -9.44 -6.86 5.93
CA TRP A 319 -9.20 -7.00 7.35
C TRP A 319 -9.10 -5.66 8.06
N ALA A 320 -8.35 -4.69 7.51
CA ALA A 320 -8.27 -3.34 8.05
C ALA A 320 -9.65 -2.69 8.21
N LEU A 321 -10.48 -2.78 7.15
CA LEU A 321 -11.83 -2.21 7.14
C LEU A 321 -12.77 -2.94 8.13
N THR A 322 -12.66 -4.26 8.23
CA THR A 322 -13.43 -5.08 9.18
C THR A 322 -13.05 -4.78 10.62
N LEU A 323 -11.74 -4.68 10.92
CA LEU A 323 -11.25 -4.23 12.23
C LEU A 323 -11.84 -2.88 12.63
N LEU A 324 -11.81 -1.92 11.71
CA LEU A 324 -12.34 -0.58 11.95
C LEU A 324 -13.83 -0.61 12.27
N LYS A 325 -14.60 -1.34 11.47
CA LYS A 325 -16.06 -1.46 11.66
C LYS A 325 -16.44 -2.10 13.00
N HIS A 326 -15.80 -3.23 13.35
CA HIS A 326 -16.25 -4.08 14.44
C HIS A 326 -15.53 -3.83 15.77
N ARG A 327 -14.23 -3.47 15.73
CA ARG A 327 -13.47 -3.22 16.97
C ARG A 327 -13.40 -1.74 17.37
N PHE A 328 -13.54 -0.84 16.39
CA PHE A 328 -13.34 0.59 16.63
C PHE A 328 -14.50 1.49 16.14
N PRO A 329 -15.78 1.16 16.41
CA PRO A 329 -16.90 2.00 15.97
C PRO A 329 -16.79 3.44 16.48
N GLN A 330 -16.25 3.65 17.69
CA GLN A 330 -16.05 4.99 18.26
C GLN A 330 -15.02 5.83 17.46
N TRP A 331 -14.10 5.19 16.75
CA TRP A 331 -13.20 5.90 15.83
C TRP A 331 -14.01 6.51 14.67
N ILE A 332 -14.98 5.76 14.12
CA ILE A 332 -15.85 6.25 13.06
C ILE A 332 -16.64 7.46 13.56
N GLU A 333 -17.22 7.38 14.74
CA GLU A 333 -18.00 8.47 15.33
C GLU A 333 -17.18 9.73 15.60
N ARG A 334 -15.91 9.60 15.96
CA ARG A 334 -15.04 10.75 16.21
C ARG A 334 -14.53 11.41 14.92
N ASN A 335 -14.41 10.68 13.83
CA ASN A 335 -13.82 11.18 12.59
C ASN A 335 -14.87 11.64 11.57
N TYR A 336 -16.12 11.22 11.73
CA TYR A 336 -17.24 11.54 10.83
C TYR A 336 -18.43 12.01 11.67
N GLN A 337 -18.60 13.31 11.72
CA GLN A 337 -19.72 13.97 12.42
C GLN A 337 -20.80 14.38 11.43
#